data_519fbf2a7155bcaf959530a54da57706
#
_entry.id   519fbf2a7155bcaf959530a54da57706
#
_cell.length_a   1.000
_cell.length_b   1.000
_cell.length_c   1.000
_cell.angle_alpha   90.00
_cell.angle_beta   90.00
_cell.angle_gamma   90.00
#
_symmetry.space_group_name_H-M   'P 1'
#
loop_
_entity.id
_entity.type
_entity.pdbx_description
1 polymer ?
#
loop_
_entity_poly.entity_id
_entity_poly.type
_entity_poly.pdbx_seq_one_letter_code
_entity_poly.pdbx_strand_id
1 'polypeptide(L)'
;MRVGNQSKSTVVLGIDPGSSLTGVAVVRMYPQRWDLIDAFAIKCQKGLELPEKLIFLHEGIVEAVKKYKPELIGIESVFFFKNQKTVMEVSSGRGVIILGIREVLPKIPIVDVSPPQVKMAVCGYGKAEKKQVCTMVTRLFGLKADLKPDDVADAAAIAWSAYQLSGSKL
;
A
#
# COMPACT_ATOMS: atom_id res chain seq x y z
N MET A 1 -38.04 3.78 14.12
CA MET A 1 -37.04 3.23 13.19
C MET A 1 -35.91 4.25 13.05
N ARG A 2 -34.74 3.98 13.64
CA ARG A 2 -33.54 4.82 13.41
C ARG A 2 -32.94 4.36 12.10
N VAL A 3 -33.08 5.17 11.06
CA VAL A 3 -32.32 5.03 9.82
C VAL A 3 -30.85 5.21 10.22
N GLY A 4 -30.09 4.12 10.21
CA GLY A 4 -28.68 4.14 10.54
C GLY A 4 -27.95 5.05 9.54
N ASN A 5 -27.37 6.13 10.03
CA ASN A 5 -26.44 6.97 9.32
C ASN A 5 -25.29 6.04 8.85
N GLN A 6 -25.28 5.64 7.57
CA GLN A 6 -24.17 4.89 7.01
C GLN A 6 -22.95 5.83 7.06
N SER A 7 -22.13 5.68 8.09
CA SER A 7 -20.89 6.44 8.22
C SER A 7 -20.09 6.22 6.94
N LYS A 8 -19.81 7.32 6.23
CA LYS A 8 -19.04 7.32 4.98
C LYS A 8 -17.72 6.55 5.22
N SER A 9 -17.48 5.51 4.45
CA SER A 9 -16.24 4.74 4.49
C SER A 9 -15.37 5.11 3.30
N THR A 10 -14.05 5.02 3.45
CA THR A 10 -13.07 5.27 2.39
C THR A 10 -12.29 4.00 2.11
N VAL A 11 -12.22 3.58 0.85
CA VAL A 11 -11.37 2.47 0.42
C VAL A 11 -9.98 3.01 0.10
N VAL A 12 -8.98 2.51 0.81
CA VAL A 12 -7.57 2.89 0.67
C VAL A 12 -6.78 1.70 0.13
N LEU A 13 -6.00 1.93 -0.91
CA LEU A 13 -5.04 0.97 -1.44
C LEU A 13 -3.64 1.38 -0.99
N GLY A 14 -2.96 0.52 -0.24
CA GLY A 14 -1.54 0.67 0.11
C GLY A 14 -0.66 -0.16 -0.79
N ILE A 15 0.45 0.40 -1.22
CA ILE A 15 1.39 -0.25 -2.13
C ILE A 15 2.81 -0.09 -1.60
N ASP A 16 3.50 -1.23 -1.45
CA ASP A 16 4.93 -1.31 -1.15
C ASP A 16 5.68 -1.74 -2.41
N PRO A 17 6.31 -0.80 -3.17
CA PRO A 17 6.96 -1.10 -4.43
C PRO A 17 8.27 -1.87 -4.25
N GLY A 18 8.36 -3.10 -4.75
CA GLY A 18 9.60 -3.87 -4.84
C GLY A 18 10.00 -4.21 -6.27
N SER A 19 11.27 -4.59 -6.48
CA SER A 19 11.80 -4.90 -7.83
C SER A 19 11.29 -6.21 -8.43
N SER A 20 10.90 -7.17 -7.61
CA SER A 20 10.41 -8.48 -8.05
C SER A 20 9.12 -8.90 -7.35
N LEU A 21 8.75 -8.18 -6.32
CA LEU A 21 7.54 -8.38 -5.55
C LEU A 21 7.05 -7.03 -5.08
N THR A 22 5.79 -6.73 -5.33
CA THR A 22 5.11 -5.52 -4.84
C THR A 22 4.00 -5.95 -3.90
N GLY A 23 4.05 -5.47 -2.66
CA GLY A 23 2.98 -5.67 -1.69
C GLY A 23 1.79 -4.77 -2.01
N VAL A 24 0.58 -5.30 -1.87
CA VAL A 24 -0.67 -4.56 -2.04
C VAL A 24 -1.62 -4.91 -0.89
N ALA A 25 -2.22 -3.89 -0.29
CA ALA A 25 -3.24 -4.07 0.73
C ALA A 25 -4.43 -3.13 0.48
N VAL A 26 -5.62 -3.64 0.70
CA VAL A 26 -6.89 -2.91 0.54
C VAL A 26 -7.54 -2.78 1.90
N VAL A 27 -7.70 -1.56 2.37
CA VAL A 27 -8.27 -1.26 3.68
C VAL A 27 -9.53 -0.41 3.51
N ARG A 28 -10.59 -0.76 4.20
CA ARG A 28 -11.78 0.10 4.32
C ARG A 28 -11.75 0.83 5.64
N MET A 29 -11.69 2.14 5.56
CA MET A 29 -11.62 3.05 6.71
C MET A 29 -12.99 3.64 7.01
N TYR A 30 -13.41 3.56 8.27
CA TYR A 30 -14.58 4.23 8.81
C TYR A 30 -14.12 5.22 9.90
N PRO A 31 -14.95 6.11 10.40
CA PRO A 31 -14.56 7.09 11.43
C PRO A 31 -13.94 6.49 12.71
N GLN A 32 -14.38 5.28 13.10
CA GLN A 32 -13.94 4.61 14.35
C GLN A 32 -13.60 3.13 14.15
N ARG A 33 -13.57 2.66 12.92
CA ARG A 33 -13.29 1.26 12.57
C ARG A 33 -12.57 1.17 11.24
N TRP A 34 -11.81 0.13 11.05
CA TRP A 34 -11.14 -0.21 9.80
C TRP A 34 -11.11 -1.72 9.60
N ASP A 35 -11.27 -2.12 8.37
CA ASP A 35 -11.30 -3.52 7.99
C ASP A 35 -10.24 -3.76 6.89
N LEU A 36 -9.38 -4.76 7.06
CA LEU A 36 -8.53 -5.25 5.98
C LEU A 36 -9.41 -6.08 5.04
N ILE A 37 -9.65 -5.57 3.82
CA ILE A 37 -10.52 -6.20 2.82
C ILE A 37 -9.77 -7.29 2.08
N ASP A 38 -8.53 -7.00 1.68
CA ASP A 38 -7.64 -7.93 0.98
C ASP A 38 -6.19 -7.51 1.14
N ALA A 39 -5.28 -8.48 1.02
CA ALA A 39 -3.85 -8.23 1.08
C ALA A 39 -3.11 -9.32 0.31
N PHE A 40 -2.34 -8.92 -0.71
CA PHE A 40 -1.67 -9.85 -1.63
C PHE A 40 -0.37 -9.25 -2.18
N ALA A 41 0.41 -10.08 -2.84
CA ALA A 41 1.62 -9.64 -3.52
C ALA A 41 1.50 -9.84 -5.03
N ILE A 42 1.86 -8.83 -5.81
CA ILE A 42 2.13 -8.94 -7.24
C ILE A 42 3.58 -9.44 -7.35
N LYS A 43 3.73 -10.73 -7.67
CA LYS A 43 5.03 -11.40 -7.70
C LYS A 43 5.41 -11.77 -9.11
N CYS A 44 6.45 -11.14 -9.64
CA CYS A 44 7.00 -11.46 -10.95
C CYS A 44 7.57 -12.88 -10.99
N GLN A 45 7.47 -13.54 -12.14
CA GLN A 45 8.11 -14.84 -12.36
C GLN A 45 9.65 -14.69 -12.32
N LYS A 46 10.32 -15.74 -11.87
CA LYS A 46 11.78 -15.76 -11.88
C LYS A 46 12.31 -15.75 -13.32
N GLY A 47 13.41 -15.03 -13.54
CA GLY A 47 14.07 -15.00 -14.86
C GLY A 47 13.54 -13.95 -15.83
N LEU A 48 12.48 -13.18 -15.46
CA LEU A 48 12.03 -12.06 -16.28
C LEU A 48 13.04 -10.91 -16.23
N GLU A 49 13.28 -10.31 -17.39
CA GLU A 49 14.02 -9.06 -17.49
C GLU A 49 13.16 -7.88 -17.02
N LEU A 50 13.77 -6.70 -16.89
CA LEU A 50 13.05 -5.53 -16.34
C LEU A 50 11.82 -5.14 -17.16
N PRO A 51 11.83 -5.11 -18.50
CA PRO A 51 10.63 -4.72 -19.27
C PRO A 51 9.44 -5.63 -18.99
N GLU A 52 9.63 -6.95 -18.96
CA GLU A 52 8.56 -7.91 -18.69
C GLU A 52 8.02 -7.78 -17.26
N LYS A 53 8.92 -7.54 -16.28
CA LYS A 53 8.51 -7.28 -14.89
C LYS A 53 7.63 -6.04 -14.80
N LEU A 54 7.96 -4.97 -15.53
CA LEU A 54 7.18 -3.73 -15.52
C LEU A 54 5.80 -3.93 -16.13
N ILE A 55 5.67 -4.69 -17.22
CA ILE A 55 4.38 -5.04 -17.82
C ILE A 55 3.53 -5.81 -16.81
N PHE A 56 4.09 -6.87 -16.21
CA PHE A 56 3.40 -7.69 -15.23
C PHE A 56 2.90 -6.88 -14.02
N LEU A 57 3.75 -5.99 -13.53
CA LEU A 57 3.42 -5.08 -12.43
C LEU A 57 2.29 -4.12 -12.81
N HIS A 58 2.37 -3.53 -14.01
CA HIS A 58 1.33 -2.63 -14.53
C HIS A 58 -0.04 -3.32 -14.58
N GLU A 59 -0.11 -4.49 -15.19
CA GLU A 59 -1.35 -5.28 -15.33
C GLU A 59 -1.94 -5.61 -13.96
N GLY A 60 -1.11 -6.06 -13.02
CA GLY A 60 -1.56 -6.39 -11.65
C GLY A 60 -2.10 -5.17 -10.89
N ILE A 61 -1.49 -4.01 -11.04
CA ILE A 61 -1.98 -2.76 -10.45
C ILE A 61 -3.28 -2.30 -11.10
N VAL A 62 -3.37 -2.33 -12.42
CA VAL A 62 -4.59 -1.96 -13.15
C VAL A 62 -5.76 -2.86 -12.73
N GLU A 63 -5.53 -4.16 -12.61
CA GLU A 63 -6.54 -5.11 -12.12
C GLU A 63 -6.98 -4.79 -10.70
N ALA A 64 -6.04 -4.56 -9.79
CA ALA A 64 -6.34 -4.21 -8.40
C ALA A 64 -7.16 -2.92 -8.30
N VAL A 65 -6.78 -1.87 -9.02
CA VAL A 65 -7.49 -0.58 -9.01
C VAL A 65 -8.90 -0.71 -9.59
N LYS A 66 -9.09 -1.46 -10.67
CA LYS A 66 -10.41 -1.75 -11.26
C LYS A 66 -11.31 -2.54 -10.31
N LYS A 67 -10.75 -3.55 -9.64
CA LYS A 67 -11.48 -4.45 -8.73
C LYS A 67 -11.95 -3.73 -7.48
N TYR A 68 -11.05 -3.01 -6.82
CA TYR A 68 -11.32 -2.45 -5.49
C TYR A 68 -11.82 -1.01 -5.52
N LYS A 69 -11.64 -0.29 -6.63
CA LYS A 69 -12.09 1.10 -6.83
C LYS A 69 -11.74 2.01 -5.64
N PRO A 70 -10.44 2.11 -5.28
CA PRO A 70 -10.02 2.89 -4.14
C PRO A 70 -10.36 4.38 -4.31
N GLU A 71 -10.48 5.08 -3.20
CA GLU A 71 -10.69 6.54 -3.12
C GLU A 71 -9.42 7.28 -2.70
N LEU A 72 -8.44 6.52 -2.19
CA LEU A 72 -7.11 7.01 -1.78
C LEU A 72 -6.06 5.94 -2.07
N ILE A 73 -4.90 6.36 -2.52
CA ILE A 73 -3.72 5.49 -2.68
C ILE A 73 -2.61 5.96 -1.74
N GLY A 74 -2.01 5.02 -1.01
CA GLY A 74 -0.73 5.19 -0.34
C GLY A 74 0.36 4.44 -1.09
N ILE A 75 1.48 5.09 -1.38
CA ILE A 75 2.65 4.43 -2.00
C ILE A 75 3.88 4.76 -1.15
N GLU A 76 4.72 3.75 -0.86
CA GLU A 76 5.97 4.03 -0.19
C GLU A 76 6.88 4.90 -1.07
N SER A 77 7.47 5.92 -0.44
CA SER A 77 8.47 6.76 -1.09
C SER A 77 9.76 5.95 -1.25
N VAL A 78 10.36 6.01 -2.44
CA VAL A 78 11.68 5.42 -2.66
C VAL A 78 12.74 6.26 -1.98
N PHE A 79 13.30 5.77 -0.87
CA PHE A 79 14.43 6.36 -0.19
C PHE A 79 15.71 5.58 -0.48
N PHE A 80 16.85 6.22 -0.31
CA PHE A 80 18.20 5.77 -0.66
C PHE A 80 18.48 4.29 -0.34
N PHE A 81 18.54 3.47 -1.38
CA PHE A 81 19.13 2.14 -1.30
C PHE A 81 20.64 2.24 -1.55
N LYS A 82 21.42 1.40 -0.91
CA LYS A 82 22.88 1.34 -1.10
C LYS A 82 23.28 0.86 -2.52
N ASN A 83 22.37 0.18 -3.23
CA ASN A 83 22.60 -0.39 -4.54
C ASN A 83 21.82 0.40 -5.60
N GLN A 84 22.56 1.10 -6.49
CA GLN A 84 21.99 1.92 -7.57
C GLN A 84 21.09 1.13 -8.53
N LYS A 85 21.44 -0.11 -8.86
CA LYS A 85 20.62 -0.96 -9.74
C LYS A 85 19.25 -1.20 -9.14
N THR A 86 19.19 -1.53 -7.85
CA THR A 86 17.93 -1.74 -7.14
C THR A 86 17.10 -0.46 -7.09
N VAL A 87 17.73 0.70 -6.86
CA VAL A 87 17.03 2.01 -6.91
C VAL A 87 16.37 2.23 -8.25
N MET A 88 17.10 1.98 -9.36
CA MET A 88 16.56 2.19 -10.70
C MET A 88 15.38 1.25 -10.99
N GLU A 89 15.49 -0.04 -10.65
CA GLU A 89 14.40 -1.00 -10.85
C GLU A 89 13.14 -0.62 -10.04
N VAL A 90 13.30 -0.30 -8.74
CA VAL A 90 12.18 0.09 -7.87
C VAL A 90 11.56 1.41 -8.33
N SER A 91 12.38 2.39 -8.73
CA SER A 91 11.89 3.67 -9.25
C SER A 91 11.12 3.51 -10.56
N SER A 92 11.60 2.65 -11.46
CA SER A 92 10.89 2.31 -12.71
C SER A 92 9.55 1.63 -12.41
N GLY A 93 9.56 0.66 -11.50
CA GLY A 93 8.34 -0.01 -11.03
C GLY A 93 7.34 0.97 -10.43
N ARG A 94 7.82 1.89 -9.57
CA ARG A 94 6.95 2.92 -8.98
C ARG A 94 6.34 3.85 -10.04
N GLY A 95 7.10 4.24 -11.07
CA GLY A 95 6.59 5.02 -12.19
C GLY A 95 5.46 4.29 -12.93
N VAL A 96 5.64 3.00 -13.19
CA VAL A 96 4.64 2.13 -13.84
C VAL A 96 3.40 1.92 -12.95
N ILE A 97 3.57 1.78 -11.64
CA ILE A 97 2.46 1.73 -10.68
C ILE A 97 1.60 3.00 -10.79
N ILE A 98 2.24 4.18 -10.75
CA ILE A 98 1.53 5.46 -10.85
C ILE A 98 0.81 5.59 -12.20
N LEU A 99 1.44 5.17 -13.29
CA LEU A 99 0.85 5.16 -14.62
C LEU A 99 -0.43 4.30 -14.65
N GLY A 100 -0.35 3.04 -14.22
CA GLY A 100 -1.49 2.13 -14.20
C GLY A 100 -2.65 2.63 -13.31
N ILE A 101 -2.34 3.28 -12.17
CA ILE A 101 -3.35 3.94 -11.34
C ILE A 101 -4.03 5.08 -12.12
N ARG A 102 -3.25 5.95 -12.76
CA ARG A 102 -3.74 7.13 -13.47
C ARG A 102 -4.56 6.79 -14.72
N GLU A 103 -4.27 5.69 -15.38
CA GLU A 103 -5.05 5.19 -16.52
C GLU A 103 -6.48 4.80 -16.09
N VAL A 104 -6.66 4.24 -14.90
CA VAL A 104 -7.97 3.81 -14.40
C VAL A 104 -8.67 4.92 -13.62
N LEU A 105 -7.94 5.64 -12.78
CA LEU A 105 -8.44 6.69 -11.88
C LEU A 105 -7.60 7.98 -12.03
N PRO A 106 -7.83 8.78 -13.06
CA PRO A 106 -6.96 9.92 -13.41
C PRO A 106 -6.77 10.97 -12.31
N LYS A 107 -7.75 11.13 -11.43
CA LYS A 107 -7.77 12.20 -10.41
C LYS A 107 -7.67 11.68 -8.97
N ILE A 108 -7.44 10.37 -8.77
CA ILE A 108 -7.38 9.83 -7.41
C ILE A 108 -6.23 10.48 -6.61
N PRO A 109 -6.44 10.82 -5.33
CA PRO A 109 -5.37 11.25 -4.46
C PRO A 109 -4.34 10.13 -4.27
N ILE A 110 -3.06 10.47 -4.43
CA ILE A 110 -1.92 9.58 -4.14
C ILE A 110 -1.08 10.26 -3.05
N VAL A 111 -0.86 9.55 -1.95
CA VAL A 111 -0.04 10.00 -0.82
C VAL A 111 1.26 9.21 -0.81
N ASP A 112 2.37 9.93 -0.91
CA ASP A 112 3.70 9.37 -0.70
C ASP A 112 3.95 9.22 0.80
N VAL A 113 4.28 8.00 1.23
CA VAL A 113 4.50 7.68 2.63
C VAL A 113 5.94 7.23 2.82
N SER A 114 6.69 7.94 3.66
CA SER A 114 8.07 7.57 3.98
C SER A 114 8.12 6.49 5.06
N PRO A 115 9.17 5.64 5.10
CA PRO A 115 9.33 4.63 6.15
C PRO A 115 9.24 5.18 7.58
N PRO A 116 9.83 6.35 7.93
CA PRO A 116 9.62 6.94 9.25
C PRO A 116 8.16 7.34 9.54
N GLN A 117 7.42 7.80 8.53
CA GLN A 117 5.99 8.12 8.68
C GLN A 117 5.15 6.86 8.91
N VAL A 118 5.44 5.75 8.19
CA VAL A 118 4.80 4.45 8.44
C VAL A 118 5.03 4.04 9.90
N LYS A 119 6.27 4.06 10.36
CA LYS A 119 6.63 3.69 11.74
C LYS A 119 5.93 4.57 12.77
N MET A 120 5.89 5.88 12.54
CA MET A 120 5.20 6.83 13.39
C MET A 120 3.69 6.55 13.44
N ALA A 121 3.05 6.36 12.30
CA ALA A 121 1.60 6.15 12.21
C ALA A 121 1.15 4.82 12.84
N VAL A 122 1.95 3.76 12.72
CA VAL A 122 1.60 2.41 13.18
C VAL A 122 2.07 2.15 14.61
N CYS A 123 3.28 2.59 14.98
CA CYS A 123 3.92 2.29 16.26
C CYS A 123 3.99 3.48 17.22
N GLY A 124 3.68 4.70 16.76
CA GLY A 124 3.80 5.92 17.56
C GLY A 124 5.22 6.51 17.62
N TYR A 125 6.22 5.89 16.99
CA TYR A 125 7.59 6.41 16.91
C TYR A 125 8.33 5.96 15.65
N GLY A 126 9.12 6.88 15.06
CA GLY A 126 9.70 6.72 13.73
C GLY A 126 10.90 5.76 13.62
N LYS A 127 11.43 5.23 14.75
CA LYS A 127 12.58 4.31 14.81
C LYS A 127 12.14 2.86 15.08
N ALA A 128 10.86 2.53 14.97
CA ALA A 128 10.36 1.17 15.17
C ALA A 128 11.09 0.17 14.26
N GLU A 129 11.35 -1.02 14.77
CA GLU A 129 11.90 -2.12 13.99
C GLU A 129 10.81 -2.74 13.09
N LYS A 130 11.22 -3.38 11.98
CA LYS A 130 10.29 -4.04 11.05
C LYS A 130 9.35 -5.02 11.76
N LYS A 131 9.89 -5.83 12.69
CA LYS A 131 9.09 -6.79 13.46
C LYS A 131 8.01 -6.11 14.31
N GLN A 132 8.32 -4.95 14.89
CA GLN A 132 7.36 -4.17 15.68
C GLN A 132 6.22 -3.63 14.79
N VAL A 133 6.54 -3.11 13.60
CA VAL A 133 5.55 -2.66 12.63
C VAL A 133 4.62 -3.83 12.25
N CYS A 134 5.18 -5.00 11.89
CA CYS A 134 4.41 -6.19 11.53
C CYS A 134 3.45 -6.61 12.66
N THR A 135 3.95 -6.71 13.90
CA THR A 135 3.13 -7.04 15.07
C THR A 135 2.02 -6.01 15.30
N MET A 136 2.32 -4.73 15.12
CA MET A 136 1.31 -3.67 15.29
C MET A 136 0.25 -3.70 14.17
N VAL A 137 0.63 -3.99 12.92
CA VAL A 137 -0.31 -4.22 11.81
C VAL A 137 -1.24 -5.38 12.14
N THR A 138 -0.70 -6.51 12.59
CA THR A 138 -1.48 -7.68 13.00
C THR A 138 -2.53 -7.33 14.06
N ARG A 139 -2.14 -6.56 15.08
CA ARG A 139 -3.05 -6.07 16.14
C ARG A 139 -4.05 -5.06 15.63
N LEU A 140 -3.59 -4.09 14.84
CA LEU A 140 -4.39 -3.00 14.30
C LEU A 140 -5.59 -3.52 13.48
N PHE A 141 -5.34 -4.53 12.66
CA PHE A 141 -6.37 -5.16 11.81
C PHE A 141 -7.03 -6.39 12.46
N GLY A 142 -6.70 -6.73 13.70
CA GLY A 142 -7.29 -7.87 14.42
C GLY A 142 -7.01 -9.23 13.76
N LEU A 143 -5.85 -9.38 13.13
CA LEU A 143 -5.48 -10.59 12.40
C LEU A 143 -5.06 -11.71 13.34
N LYS A 144 -5.30 -12.96 12.95
CA LYS A 144 -4.89 -14.15 13.72
C LYS A 144 -3.40 -14.49 13.60
N ALA A 145 -2.76 -14.00 12.53
CA ALA A 145 -1.35 -14.20 12.23
C ALA A 145 -0.81 -13.04 11.40
N ASP A 146 0.51 -12.89 11.38
CA ASP A 146 1.19 -11.88 10.55
C ASP A 146 0.95 -12.13 9.07
N LEU A 147 0.76 -11.05 8.31
CA LEU A 147 0.65 -11.08 6.86
C LEU A 147 1.98 -11.55 6.25
N LYS A 148 1.89 -12.37 5.21
CA LYS A 148 3.05 -12.88 4.47
C LYS A 148 2.81 -12.78 2.96
N PRO A 149 3.86 -12.46 2.18
CA PRO A 149 5.20 -12.01 2.61
C PRO A 149 5.17 -10.68 3.35
N ASP A 150 6.29 -10.27 3.94
CA ASP A 150 6.39 -9.05 4.77
C ASP A 150 5.96 -7.79 4.03
N ASP A 151 6.23 -7.71 2.71
CA ASP A 151 5.83 -6.60 1.84
C ASP A 151 4.30 -6.36 1.85
N VAL A 152 3.52 -7.40 2.10
CA VAL A 152 2.05 -7.29 2.23
C VAL A 152 1.66 -6.61 3.55
N ALA A 153 2.40 -6.89 4.62
CA ALA A 153 2.21 -6.21 5.91
C ALA A 153 2.65 -4.73 5.81
N ASP A 154 3.76 -4.49 5.09
CA ASP A 154 4.24 -3.13 4.83
C ASP A 154 3.20 -2.34 4.00
N ALA A 155 2.59 -2.95 2.97
CA ALA A 155 1.50 -2.34 2.21
C ALA A 155 0.26 -2.00 3.07
N ALA A 156 -0.11 -2.85 4.02
CA ALA A 156 -1.20 -2.57 4.96
C ALA A 156 -0.86 -1.39 5.89
N ALA A 157 0.39 -1.32 6.36
CA ALA A 157 0.89 -0.19 7.14
C ALA A 157 0.89 1.11 6.33
N ILE A 158 1.25 1.06 5.04
CA ILE A 158 1.23 2.19 4.11
C ILE A 158 -0.21 2.69 3.89
N ALA A 159 -1.18 1.79 3.67
CA ALA A 159 -2.58 2.15 3.52
C ALA A 159 -3.11 2.90 4.75
N TRP A 160 -2.83 2.38 5.95
CA TRP A 160 -3.16 3.02 7.21
C TRP A 160 -2.53 4.42 7.32
N SER A 161 -1.23 4.50 7.06
CA SER A 161 -0.48 5.74 7.18
C SER A 161 -0.94 6.81 6.19
N ALA A 162 -1.22 6.42 4.94
CA ALA A 162 -1.73 7.32 3.92
C ALA A 162 -3.08 7.93 4.34
N TYR A 163 -3.97 7.12 4.92
CA TYR A 163 -5.24 7.63 5.44
C TYR A 163 -5.04 8.64 6.56
N GLN A 164 -4.16 8.36 7.52
CA GLN A 164 -3.85 9.29 8.61
C GLN A 164 -3.23 10.60 8.10
N LEU A 165 -2.33 10.52 7.12
CA LEU A 165 -1.66 11.68 6.53
C LEU A 165 -2.57 12.50 5.62
N SER A 166 -3.55 11.90 4.97
CA SER A 166 -4.52 12.62 4.14
C SER A 166 -5.38 13.57 4.98
N GLY A 167 -5.37 13.40 6.28
CA GLY A 167 -6.05 14.22 7.29
C GLY A 167 -7.48 14.48 6.86
N SER A 168 -8.47 13.88 7.42
CA SER A 168 -9.91 14.22 7.37
C SER A 168 -10.41 15.18 6.24
N LYS A 169 -9.69 15.29 5.15
CA LYS A 169 -9.99 16.14 3.98
C LYS A 169 -10.73 15.40 2.88
N LEU A 170 -11.14 14.14 3.16
CA LEU A 170 -11.93 13.32 2.25
C LEU A 170 -13.43 13.38 2.60
#